data_a4a1aee8b90bc93691ee083ce2bed8fd
#
_entry.id   a4a1aee8b90bc93691ee083ce2bed8fd
#
_cell.length_a   1.000
_cell.length_b   1.000
_cell.length_c   1.000
_cell.angle_alpha   90.00
_cell.angle_beta   90.00
_cell.angle_gamma   90.00
#
_symmetry.space_group_name_H-M   'P 1'
#
loop_
_entity.id
_entity.type
_entity.pdbx_description
1 polymer ?
#
loop_
_entity_poly.entity_id
_entity_poly.type
_entity_poly.pdbx_seq_one_letter_code
_entity_poly.pdbx_strand_id
1 'polypeptide(L)'
;WAVSTQQKVIQILPINDTTMTHAWTDSYPYNSISIYAFHPMYADIKQMGTLKDKSAAAKFNKKQKELNGLPAMDYEAVNQTKWEYFRLIFKQEGEKVLASGEFGEFFNANKEWLQPYAVFSYLRDAFQTPNFREWPRHSVYNAQDIEKMCRPESVDYPHIALYYYIQFHLHLQLVAATKYAREHGELFYFPPESQQ
;
A
#
# COMPACT_ATOMS: atom_id res chain seq x y z
N TRP A 1 3.09 -24.64 6.39
CA TRP A 1 4.05 -25.03 7.42
C TRP A 1 3.44 -25.00 8.81
N ALA A 2 2.86 -23.90 9.27
CA ALA A 2 2.27 -23.79 10.61
C ALA A 2 1.25 -24.91 10.90
N VAL A 3 0.32 -25.17 9.96
CA VAL A 3 -0.61 -26.32 10.03
C VAL A 3 0.11 -27.64 10.22
N SER A 4 1.14 -27.91 9.41
CA SER A 4 1.88 -29.18 9.46
C SER A 4 2.68 -29.38 10.75
N THR A 5 2.98 -28.30 11.47
CA THR A 5 3.65 -28.30 12.78
C THR A 5 2.68 -28.10 13.97
N GLN A 6 1.37 -28.15 13.70
CA GLN A 6 0.30 -28.03 14.70
C GLN A 6 0.32 -26.69 15.49
N GLN A 7 0.87 -25.64 14.90
CA GLN A 7 0.75 -24.29 15.44
C GLN A 7 -0.71 -23.81 15.34
N LYS A 8 -1.11 -22.92 16.22
CA LYS A 8 -2.48 -22.38 16.24
C LYS A 8 -2.52 -20.88 16.04
N VAL A 9 -1.41 -20.21 16.28
CA VAL A 9 -1.27 -18.77 16.19
C VAL A 9 0.01 -18.41 15.44
N ILE A 10 -0.11 -17.51 14.49
CA ILE A 10 1.01 -16.92 13.77
C ILE A 10 1.11 -15.47 14.19
N GLN A 11 2.12 -15.15 14.98
CA GLN A 11 2.43 -13.75 15.30
C GLN A 11 3.27 -13.15 14.18
N ILE A 12 2.85 -11.98 13.69
CA ILE A 12 3.61 -11.20 12.70
C ILE A 12 4.02 -9.85 13.27
N LEU A 13 5.08 -9.26 12.71
CA LEU A 13 5.45 -7.88 12.99
C LEU A 13 4.38 -6.92 12.43
N PRO A 14 4.38 -5.64 12.89
CA PRO A 14 3.50 -4.63 12.31
C PRO A 14 3.69 -4.56 10.80
N ILE A 15 2.58 -4.50 10.07
CA ILE A 15 2.55 -4.41 8.60
C ILE A 15 2.09 -3.03 8.12
N ASN A 16 2.02 -2.09 9.04
CA ASN A 16 1.61 -0.72 8.77
C ASN A 16 2.63 0.02 7.91
N ASP A 17 2.15 1.05 7.21
CA ASP A 17 3.01 1.84 6.32
C ASP A 17 4.01 2.68 7.11
N THR A 18 5.28 2.46 6.82
CA THR A 18 6.43 3.15 7.40
C THR A 18 7.15 4.03 6.38
N THR A 19 6.54 4.26 5.21
CA THR A 19 7.18 4.96 4.10
C THR A 19 7.37 6.45 4.43
N MET A 20 8.61 6.85 4.65
CA MET A 20 9.02 8.25 4.85
C MET A 20 9.78 8.80 3.63
N THR A 21 10.77 8.05 3.16
CA THR A 21 11.73 8.50 2.15
C THR A 21 11.89 7.54 0.98
N HIS A 22 11.21 6.39 1.02
CA HIS A 22 11.39 5.24 0.11
C HIS A 22 12.77 4.57 0.18
N ALA A 23 13.61 4.95 1.15
CA ALA A 23 14.90 4.34 1.42
C ALA A 23 14.77 3.09 2.32
N TRP A 24 15.85 2.31 2.40
CA TRP A 24 15.88 1.08 3.21
C TRP A 24 15.57 1.32 4.70
N THR A 25 15.80 2.53 5.21
CA THR A 25 15.45 2.93 6.59
C THR A 25 13.96 2.83 6.88
N ASP A 26 13.12 2.91 5.84
CA ASP A 26 11.67 2.74 5.96
C ASP A 26 11.25 1.27 6.20
N SER A 27 12.20 0.33 6.20
CA SER A 27 11.93 -1.08 6.51
C SER A 27 11.70 -1.36 8.00
N TYR A 28 11.93 -0.38 8.89
CA TYR A 28 11.71 -0.53 10.33
C TYR A 28 10.22 -0.52 10.67
N PRO A 29 9.64 -1.64 11.12
CA PRO A 29 8.19 -1.82 11.17
C PRO A 29 7.48 -1.02 12.27
N TYR A 30 8.23 -0.48 13.25
CA TYR A 30 7.66 0.23 14.38
C TYR A 30 7.60 1.76 14.20
N ASN A 31 8.00 2.28 13.05
CA ASN A 31 7.95 3.72 12.74
C ASN A 31 6.87 4.02 11.70
N SER A 32 5.63 3.65 11.99
CA SER A 32 4.53 3.80 11.04
C SER A 32 4.05 5.25 10.92
N ILE A 33 3.71 5.66 9.70
CA ILE A 33 3.05 6.93 9.39
C ILE A 33 1.54 6.86 9.59
N SER A 34 0.99 5.66 9.70
CA SER A 34 -0.42 5.39 9.93
C SER A 34 -0.59 4.04 10.62
N ILE A 35 -1.47 3.99 11.61
CA ILE A 35 -1.85 2.74 12.27
C ILE A 35 -2.90 1.94 11.48
N TYR A 36 -3.45 2.49 10.40
CA TYR A 36 -4.49 1.87 9.57
C TYR A 36 -3.97 1.43 8.21
N ALA A 37 -3.08 2.22 7.60
CA ALA A 37 -2.58 1.94 6.26
C ALA A 37 -1.54 0.83 6.28
N PHE A 38 -1.61 -0.07 5.30
CA PHE A 38 -0.63 -1.13 5.12
C PHE A 38 0.54 -0.67 4.25
N HIS A 39 1.72 -1.18 4.55
CA HIS A 39 2.92 -0.83 3.81
C HIS A 39 2.84 -1.38 2.37
N PRO A 40 2.98 -0.53 1.33
CA PRO A 40 2.89 -0.95 -0.06
C PRO A 40 3.86 -2.06 -0.46
N MET A 41 4.99 -2.20 0.26
CA MET A 41 5.97 -3.25 0.04
C MET A 41 5.38 -4.66 0.19
N TYR A 42 4.33 -4.85 1.00
CA TYR A 42 3.70 -6.16 1.21
C TYR A 42 2.73 -6.56 0.09
N ALA A 43 2.38 -5.66 -0.82
CA ALA A 43 1.47 -6.00 -1.92
C ALA A 43 2.04 -7.10 -2.82
N ASP A 44 1.26 -8.15 -3.03
CA ASP A 44 1.50 -9.09 -4.13
C ASP A 44 0.98 -8.48 -5.43
N ILE A 45 1.90 -7.97 -6.24
CA ILE A 45 1.57 -7.27 -7.49
C ILE A 45 0.86 -8.17 -8.49
N LYS A 46 1.04 -9.50 -8.43
CA LYS A 46 0.37 -10.45 -9.33
C LYS A 46 -1.14 -10.53 -9.07
N GLN A 47 -1.54 -10.31 -7.82
CA GLN A 47 -2.94 -10.30 -7.44
C GLN A 47 -3.64 -8.96 -7.76
N MET A 48 -2.88 -7.92 -8.12
CA MET A 48 -3.44 -6.63 -8.53
C MET A 48 -3.87 -6.58 -9.99
N GLY A 49 -3.53 -7.62 -10.76
CA GLY A 49 -3.83 -7.75 -12.18
C GLY A 49 -2.57 -7.97 -13.03
N THR A 50 -2.78 -8.17 -14.31
CA THR A 50 -1.71 -8.41 -15.28
C THR A 50 -1.65 -7.25 -16.28
N LEU A 51 -0.45 -6.73 -16.52
CA LEU A 51 -0.25 -5.67 -17.51
C LEU A 51 -0.56 -6.20 -18.92
N LYS A 52 -1.40 -5.47 -19.66
CA LYS A 52 -1.78 -5.76 -21.06
C LYS A 52 -0.61 -5.54 -22.01
N ASP A 53 0.26 -4.58 -21.71
CA ASP A 53 1.51 -4.36 -22.44
C ASP A 53 2.48 -5.51 -22.15
N LYS A 54 2.66 -6.37 -23.16
CA LYS A 54 3.53 -7.55 -23.08
C LYS A 54 5.00 -7.19 -22.86
N SER A 55 5.46 -6.06 -23.38
CA SER A 55 6.84 -5.58 -23.18
C SER A 55 7.07 -5.16 -21.73
N ALA A 56 6.16 -4.35 -21.17
CA ALA A 56 6.19 -3.98 -19.77
C ALA A 56 6.10 -5.22 -18.87
N ALA A 57 5.17 -6.13 -19.12
CA ALA A 57 5.02 -7.37 -18.34
C ALA A 57 6.31 -8.21 -18.37
N ALA A 58 6.95 -8.36 -19.54
CA ALA A 58 8.22 -9.08 -19.66
C ALA A 58 9.36 -8.41 -18.88
N LYS A 59 9.43 -7.07 -18.92
CA LYS A 59 10.40 -6.27 -18.13
C LYS A 59 10.25 -6.57 -16.62
N PHE A 60 9.02 -6.53 -16.09
CA PHE A 60 8.77 -6.80 -14.67
C PHE A 60 9.06 -8.25 -14.30
N ASN A 61 8.71 -9.22 -15.13
CA ASN A 61 9.04 -10.63 -14.90
C ASN A 61 10.56 -10.86 -14.86
N LYS A 62 11.32 -10.21 -15.75
CA LYS A 62 12.78 -10.25 -15.73
C LYS A 62 13.33 -9.63 -14.45
N LYS A 63 12.84 -8.43 -14.08
CA LYS A 63 13.28 -7.73 -12.87
C LYS A 63 12.96 -8.51 -11.61
N GLN A 64 11.79 -9.14 -11.52
CA GLN A 64 11.43 -10.02 -10.42
C GLN A 64 12.42 -11.19 -10.26
N LYS A 65 12.78 -11.85 -11.37
CA LYS A 65 13.75 -12.94 -11.32
C LYS A 65 15.13 -12.48 -10.87
N GLU A 66 15.57 -11.32 -11.35
CA GLU A 66 16.82 -10.68 -10.96
C GLU A 66 16.86 -10.39 -9.45
N LEU A 67 15.83 -9.69 -8.93
CA LEU A 67 15.76 -9.30 -7.52
C LEU A 67 15.60 -10.51 -6.59
N ASN A 68 14.83 -11.53 -6.99
CA ASN A 68 14.67 -12.77 -6.22
C ASN A 68 15.93 -13.66 -6.24
N GLY A 69 16.86 -13.44 -7.15
CA GLY A 69 18.15 -14.14 -7.22
C GLY A 69 19.24 -13.53 -6.34
N LEU A 70 18.98 -12.38 -5.72
CA LEU A 70 19.94 -11.74 -4.83
C LEU A 70 20.06 -12.51 -3.50
N PRO A 71 21.26 -12.54 -2.87
CA PRO A 71 21.47 -13.20 -1.59
C PRO A 71 20.75 -12.52 -0.42
N ALA A 72 20.42 -11.23 -0.56
CA ALA A 72 19.64 -10.44 0.38
C ALA A 72 18.70 -9.51 -0.40
N MET A 73 17.61 -9.10 0.23
CA MET A 73 16.64 -8.20 -0.40
C MET A 73 17.26 -6.80 -0.60
N ASP A 74 17.25 -6.33 -1.84
CA ASP A 74 17.48 -4.92 -2.17
C ASP A 74 16.15 -4.18 -1.99
N TYR A 75 15.98 -3.58 -0.81
CA TYR A 75 14.73 -2.91 -0.44
C TYR A 75 14.35 -1.81 -1.43
N GLU A 76 15.31 -0.96 -1.79
CA GLU A 76 15.05 0.21 -2.65
C GLU A 76 14.71 -0.21 -4.07
N ALA A 77 15.44 -1.17 -4.63
CA ALA A 77 15.15 -1.68 -5.97
C ALA A 77 13.80 -2.42 -6.04
N VAL A 78 13.44 -3.18 -5.00
CA VAL A 78 12.12 -3.83 -4.91
C VAL A 78 11.02 -2.77 -4.78
N ASN A 79 11.19 -1.78 -3.90
CA ASN A 79 10.25 -0.70 -3.69
C ASN A 79 10.00 0.08 -4.99
N GLN A 80 11.08 0.55 -5.63
CA GLN A 80 10.99 1.26 -6.90
C GLN A 80 10.24 0.44 -7.96
N THR A 81 10.59 -0.85 -8.09
CA THR A 81 9.95 -1.74 -9.07
C THR A 81 8.46 -1.91 -8.80
N LYS A 82 8.05 -2.06 -7.54
CA LYS A 82 6.63 -2.15 -7.17
C LYS A 82 5.89 -0.86 -7.46
N TRP A 83 6.46 0.31 -7.15
CA TRP A 83 5.85 1.60 -7.44
C TRP A 83 5.68 1.87 -8.94
N GLU A 84 6.66 1.45 -9.77
CA GLU A 84 6.50 1.49 -11.23
C GLU A 84 5.30 0.61 -11.67
N TYR A 85 5.19 -0.60 -11.12
CA TYR A 85 4.07 -1.49 -11.41
C TYR A 85 2.73 -0.91 -10.98
N PHE A 86 2.63 -0.36 -9.76
CA PHE A 86 1.40 0.26 -9.25
C PHE A 86 0.90 1.37 -10.16
N ARG A 87 1.78 2.23 -10.64
CA ARG A 87 1.40 3.32 -11.56
C ARG A 87 0.86 2.77 -12.89
N LEU A 88 1.48 1.74 -13.45
CA LEU A 88 1.05 1.15 -14.71
C LEU A 88 -0.26 0.39 -14.59
N ILE A 89 -0.40 -0.44 -13.55
CA ILE A 89 -1.63 -1.21 -13.37
C ILE A 89 -2.80 -0.31 -12.97
N PHE A 90 -2.56 0.74 -12.18
CA PHE A 90 -3.56 1.74 -11.85
C PHE A 90 -4.03 2.50 -13.09
N LYS A 91 -3.11 2.92 -13.97
CA LYS A 91 -3.46 3.54 -15.24
C LYS A 91 -4.33 2.63 -16.12
N GLN A 92 -4.14 1.31 -16.04
CA GLN A 92 -4.87 0.31 -16.82
C GLN A 92 -6.23 -0.05 -16.22
N GLU A 93 -6.31 -0.26 -14.90
CA GLU A 93 -7.47 -0.85 -14.21
C GLU A 93 -8.10 0.08 -13.15
N GLY A 94 -7.44 1.18 -12.81
CA GLY A 94 -7.82 2.04 -11.69
C GLY A 94 -9.25 2.56 -11.78
N GLU A 95 -9.64 3.10 -12.92
CA GLU A 95 -11.00 3.62 -13.14
C GLU A 95 -12.07 2.55 -12.89
N LYS A 96 -11.86 1.35 -13.45
CA LYS A 96 -12.78 0.22 -13.29
C LYS A 96 -12.86 -0.22 -11.82
N VAL A 97 -11.72 -0.31 -11.13
CA VAL A 97 -11.68 -0.73 -9.72
C VAL A 97 -12.35 0.30 -8.84
N LEU A 98 -12.02 1.57 -9.00
CA LEU A 98 -12.59 2.66 -8.19
C LEU A 98 -14.10 2.84 -8.41
N ALA A 99 -14.63 2.43 -9.56
CA ALA A 99 -16.06 2.43 -9.85
C ALA A 99 -16.79 1.17 -9.34
N SER A 100 -16.08 0.17 -8.79
CA SER A 100 -16.71 -1.06 -8.29
C SER A 100 -17.44 -0.85 -6.97
N GLY A 101 -18.52 -1.61 -6.76
CA GLY A 101 -19.25 -1.61 -5.48
C GLY A 101 -18.37 -2.04 -4.30
N GLU A 102 -17.50 -3.03 -4.52
CA GLU A 102 -16.58 -3.54 -3.51
C GLU A 102 -15.58 -2.47 -3.03
N PHE A 103 -15.04 -1.69 -3.97
CA PHE A 103 -14.23 -0.53 -3.61
C PHE A 103 -15.06 0.53 -2.88
N GLY A 104 -16.29 0.79 -3.32
CA GLY A 104 -17.20 1.75 -2.67
C GLY A 104 -17.48 1.39 -1.22
N GLU A 105 -17.71 0.12 -0.91
CA GLU A 105 -17.88 -0.38 0.47
C GLU A 105 -16.61 -0.17 1.29
N PHE A 106 -15.46 -0.58 0.77
CA PHE A 106 -14.17 -0.36 1.41
C PHE A 106 -13.90 1.12 1.68
N PHE A 107 -14.09 1.98 0.67
CA PHE A 107 -13.85 3.41 0.78
C PHE A 107 -14.74 4.06 1.84
N ASN A 108 -16.05 3.76 1.82
CA ASN A 108 -16.99 4.34 2.77
C ASN A 108 -16.70 3.92 4.22
N ALA A 109 -16.23 2.69 4.44
CA ALA A 109 -15.84 2.20 5.75
C ALA A 109 -14.52 2.81 6.27
N ASN A 110 -13.67 3.31 5.38
CA ASN A 110 -12.29 3.70 5.72
C ASN A 110 -11.94 5.17 5.39
N LYS A 111 -12.82 5.94 4.77
CA LYS A 111 -12.52 7.28 4.25
C LYS A 111 -11.94 8.25 5.27
N GLU A 112 -12.30 8.11 6.55
CA GLU A 112 -11.85 9.00 7.61
C GLU A 112 -10.34 8.99 7.82
N TRP A 113 -9.71 7.83 7.68
CA TRP A 113 -8.26 7.70 7.74
C TRP A 113 -7.61 7.65 6.36
N LEU A 114 -8.30 7.06 5.37
CA LEU A 114 -7.74 6.80 4.05
C LEU A 114 -7.49 8.09 3.25
N GLN A 115 -8.40 9.07 3.33
CA GLN A 115 -8.23 10.34 2.64
C GLN A 115 -7.03 11.14 3.15
N PRO A 116 -6.90 11.44 4.46
CA PRO A 116 -5.74 12.18 4.96
C PRO A 116 -4.43 11.41 4.76
N TYR A 117 -4.42 10.08 4.90
CA TYR A 117 -3.26 9.25 4.61
C TYR A 117 -2.81 9.38 3.14
N ALA A 118 -3.74 9.25 2.20
CA ALA A 118 -3.41 9.32 0.78
C ALA A 118 -2.94 10.72 0.35
N VAL A 119 -3.56 11.78 0.88
CA VAL A 119 -3.13 13.17 0.66
C VAL A 119 -1.75 13.41 1.24
N PHE A 120 -1.48 12.98 2.49
CA PHE A 120 -0.16 13.08 3.09
C PHE A 120 0.90 12.36 2.24
N SER A 121 0.63 11.12 1.85
CA SER A 121 1.56 10.31 1.07
C SER A 121 1.85 10.92 -0.30
N TYR A 122 0.83 11.45 -0.97
CA TYR A 122 1.00 12.20 -2.23
C TYR A 122 1.86 13.46 -2.04
N LEU A 123 1.55 14.28 -1.03
CA LEU A 123 2.28 15.53 -0.79
C LEU A 123 3.73 15.26 -0.33
N ARG A 124 3.96 14.25 0.51
CA ARG A 124 5.30 13.77 0.89
C ARG A 124 6.14 13.47 -0.36
N ASP A 125 5.56 12.71 -1.30
CA ASP A 125 6.27 12.33 -2.53
C ASP A 125 6.44 13.51 -3.48
N ALA A 126 5.45 14.39 -3.58
CA ALA A 126 5.51 15.59 -4.42
C ALA A 126 6.56 16.60 -3.91
N PHE A 127 6.67 16.75 -2.59
CA PHE A 127 7.63 17.69 -1.96
C PHE A 127 8.93 17.02 -1.52
N GLN A 128 9.06 15.68 -1.69
CA GLN A 128 10.26 14.91 -1.38
C GLN A 128 10.71 15.04 0.09
N THR A 129 9.77 15.25 1.00
CA THR A 129 10.01 15.31 2.45
C THR A 129 8.77 14.88 3.24
N PRO A 130 8.90 14.03 4.27
CA PRO A 130 7.82 13.70 5.19
C PRO A 130 7.53 14.81 6.20
N ASN A 131 8.42 15.81 6.32
CA ASN A 131 8.22 16.94 7.21
C ASN A 131 7.23 17.94 6.60
N PHE A 132 5.94 17.77 6.86
CA PHE A 132 4.89 18.61 6.33
C PHE A 132 5.06 20.10 6.69
N ARG A 133 5.78 20.44 7.75
CA ARG A 133 6.05 21.83 8.15
C ARG A 133 6.96 22.57 7.16
N GLU A 134 7.73 21.82 6.37
CA GLU A 134 8.61 22.36 5.33
C GLU A 134 7.91 22.47 3.96
N TRP A 135 6.68 21.96 3.84
CA TRP A 135 5.96 22.03 2.58
C TRP A 135 5.58 23.46 2.24
N PRO A 136 5.74 23.88 0.99
CA PRO A 136 5.43 25.27 0.56
C PRO A 136 3.94 25.60 0.64
N ARG A 137 3.10 24.56 0.71
CA ARG A 137 1.64 24.62 0.93
C ARG A 137 1.22 23.40 1.74
N HIS A 138 0.07 23.48 2.41
CA HIS A 138 -0.46 22.41 3.26
C HIS A 138 0.45 22.05 4.46
N SER A 139 1.29 22.99 4.93
CA SER A 139 2.13 22.85 6.11
C SER A 139 1.34 22.82 7.42
N VAL A 140 0.05 23.10 7.37
CA VAL A 140 -0.90 22.99 8.48
C VAL A 140 -2.07 22.14 8.02
N TYR A 141 -2.47 21.20 8.87
CA TYR A 141 -3.62 20.33 8.58
C TYR A 141 -4.90 21.16 8.41
N ASN A 142 -5.62 20.93 7.31
CA ASN A 142 -6.92 21.53 7.03
C ASN A 142 -7.84 20.48 6.37
N ALA A 143 -8.87 20.07 7.10
CA ALA A 143 -9.80 19.05 6.63
C ALA A 143 -10.53 19.44 5.34
N GLN A 144 -10.86 20.73 5.17
CA GLN A 144 -11.53 21.21 3.96
C GLN A 144 -10.63 21.16 2.73
N ASP A 145 -9.33 21.41 2.89
CA ASP A 145 -8.36 21.32 1.80
C ASP A 145 -8.15 19.85 1.40
N ILE A 146 -8.07 18.95 2.37
CA ILE A 146 -8.02 17.50 2.11
C ILE A 146 -9.27 17.06 1.33
N GLU A 147 -10.46 17.45 1.79
CA GLU A 147 -11.71 17.13 1.09
C GLU A 147 -11.71 17.61 -0.34
N LYS A 148 -11.26 18.86 -0.59
CA LYS A 148 -11.17 19.43 -1.96
C LYS A 148 -10.21 18.65 -2.83
N MET A 149 -9.02 18.28 -2.31
CA MET A 149 -8.04 17.51 -3.07
C MET A 149 -8.53 16.10 -3.41
N CYS A 150 -9.36 15.51 -2.55
CA CYS A 150 -9.95 14.19 -2.74
C CYS A 150 -11.16 14.14 -3.67
N ARG A 151 -11.62 15.28 -4.20
CA ARG A 151 -12.74 15.30 -5.17
C ARG A 151 -12.27 14.82 -6.54
N PRO A 152 -13.08 14.03 -7.26
CA PRO A 152 -12.74 13.52 -8.58
C PRO A 152 -12.34 14.59 -9.61
N GLU A 153 -12.84 15.82 -9.44
CA GLU A 153 -12.55 16.96 -10.31
C GLU A 153 -11.21 17.63 -10.01
N SER A 154 -10.59 17.28 -8.88
CA SER A 154 -9.29 17.84 -8.49
C SER A 154 -8.18 17.33 -9.39
N VAL A 155 -7.25 18.22 -9.74
CA VAL A 155 -6.04 17.86 -10.49
C VAL A 155 -5.13 16.91 -9.72
N ASP A 156 -5.22 16.90 -8.39
CA ASP A 156 -4.45 16.04 -7.51
C ASP A 156 -5.08 14.63 -7.36
N TYR A 157 -6.37 14.51 -7.68
CA TYR A 157 -7.14 13.29 -7.44
C TYR A 157 -6.52 12.02 -8.03
N PRO A 158 -6.03 11.99 -9.29
CA PRO A 158 -5.44 10.77 -9.85
C PRO A 158 -4.23 10.27 -9.05
N HIS A 159 -3.46 11.18 -8.47
CA HIS A 159 -2.31 10.85 -7.64
C HIS A 159 -2.72 10.31 -6.26
N ILE A 160 -3.75 10.91 -5.67
CA ILE A 160 -4.33 10.49 -4.39
C ILE A 160 -5.04 9.14 -4.54
N ALA A 161 -5.81 8.96 -5.61
CA ALA A 161 -6.56 7.74 -5.90
C ALA A 161 -5.67 6.51 -6.12
N LEU A 162 -4.42 6.69 -6.54
CA LEU A 162 -3.43 5.62 -6.60
C LEU A 162 -3.20 4.98 -5.21
N TYR A 163 -3.15 5.80 -4.15
CA TYR A 163 -3.01 5.27 -2.77
C TYR A 163 -4.28 4.54 -2.31
N TYR A 164 -5.46 5.02 -2.69
CA TYR A 164 -6.72 4.29 -2.43
C TYR A 164 -6.70 2.92 -3.08
N TYR A 165 -6.29 2.86 -4.33
CA TYR A 165 -6.18 1.62 -5.10
C TYR A 165 -5.21 0.63 -4.45
N ILE A 166 -4.03 1.10 -4.03
CA ILE A 166 -3.03 0.25 -3.38
C ILE A 166 -3.57 -0.28 -2.04
N GLN A 167 -4.14 0.58 -1.20
CA GLN A 167 -4.69 0.17 0.10
C GLN A 167 -5.86 -0.79 -0.03
N PHE A 168 -6.72 -0.60 -1.04
CA PHE A 168 -7.79 -1.53 -1.33
C PHE A 168 -7.28 -2.92 -1.68
N HIS A 169 -6.29 -3.02 -2.56
CA HIS A 169 -5.69 -4.30 -2.91
C HIS A 169 -4.98 -4.98 -1.73
N LEU A 170 -4.27 -4.21 -0.91
CA LEU A 170 -3.66 -4.73 0.32
C LEU A 170 -4.71 -5.26 1.29
N HIS A 171 -5.82 -4.55 1.44
CA HIS A 171 -6.97 -5.00 2.24
C HIS A 171 -7.51 -6.34 1.73
N LEU A 172 -7.77 -6.47 0.43
CA LEU A 172 -8.27 -7.72 -0.16
C LEU A 172 -7.30 -8.88 0.05
N GLN A 173 -6.00 -8.64 -0.12
CA GLN A 173 -4.97 -9.65 0.07
C GLN A 173 -4.86 -10.10 1.53
N LEU A 174 -4.95 -9.18 2.49
CA LEU A 174 -4.95 -9.52 3.90
C LEU A 174 -6.21 -10.30 4.30
N VAL A 175 -7.38 -9.89 3.81
CA VAL A 175 -8.65 -10.62 4.01
C VAL A 175 -8.54 -12.06 3.48
N ALA A 176 -7.99 -12.23 2.28
CA ALA A 176 -7.78 -13.56 1.70
C ALA A 176 -6.80 -14.40 2.54
N ALA A 177 -5.68 -13.82 2.99
CA ALA A 177 -4.69 -14.51 3.81
C ALA A 177 -5.24 -14.92 5.17
N THR A 178 -5.97 -14.02 5.84
CA THR A 178 -6.59 -14.32 7.15
C THR A 178 -7.71 -15.34 7.03
N LYS A 179 -8.50 -15.30 5.96
CA LYS A 179 -9.50 -16.30 5.65
C LYS A 179 -8.86 -17.68 5.47
N TYR A 180 -7.82 -17.76 4.64
CA TYR A 180 -7.08 -19.00 4.43
C TYR A 180 -6.53 -19.59 5.74
N ALA A 181 -5.91 -18.76 6.58
CA ALA A 181 -5.39 -19.20 7.87
C ALA A 181 -6.50 -19.78 8.76
N ARG A 182 -7.64 -19.10 8.88
CA ARG A 182 -8.79 -19.56 9.68
C ARG A 182 -9.36 -20.87 9.18
N GLU A 183 -9.49 -21.06 7.86
CA GLU A 183 -9.96 -22.30 7.24
C GLU A 183 -9.03 -23.49 7.53
N HIS A 184 -7.74 -23.21 7.86
CA HIS A 184 -6.76 -24.22 8.25
C HIS A 184 -6.54 -24.29 9.78
N GLY A 185 -7.40 -23.65 10.56
CA GLY A 185 -7.38 -23.72 12.02
C GLY A 185 -6.30 -22.86 12.69
N GLU A 186 -5.85 -21.81 12.01
CA GLU A 186 -4.83 -20.86 12.47
C GLU A 186 -5.37 -19.44 12.59
N LEU A 187 -4.76 -18.65 13.47
CA LEU A 187 -5.06 -17.24 13.64
C LEU A 187 -3.81 -16.39 13.46
N PHE A 188 -3.95 -15.28 12.74
CA PHE A 188 -2.93 -14.22 12.80
C PHE A 188 -3.11 -13.39 14.07
N TYR A 189 -2.01 -13.16 14.75
CA TYR A 189 -1.92 -12.26 15.90
C TYR A 189 -1.11 -11.02 15.50
N PHE A 190 -1.75 -9.87 15.64
CA PHE A 190 -1.14 -8.56 15.48
C PHE A 190 -0.89 -7.97 16.86
N PRO A 191 0.37 -7.76 17.26
CA PRO A 191 0.68 -7.20 18.57
C PRO A 191 0.04 -5.81 18.78
N PRO A 192 -0.33 -5.44 20.02
CA PRO A 192 -0.95 -4.14 20.32
C PRO A 192 -0.08 -2.94 19.92
N GLU A 193 1.24 -3.12 19.89
CA GLU A 193 2.19 -2.08 19.47
C GLU A 193 2.02 -1.65 17.99
N SER A 194 1.34 -2.48 17.19
CA SER A 194 0.96 -2.13 15.82
C SER A 194 -0.32 -1.28 15.76
N GLN A 195 -0.93 -1.00 16.92
CA GLN A 195 -2.20 -0.27 17.03
C GLN A 195 -2.05 1.07 17.75
N GLN A 196 -0.81 1.45 18.11
CA GLN A 196 -0.47 2.75 18.67
C GLN A 196 0.09 3.65 17.56
#